data_84ef88eff9fabd7d1816d0c9f29e191e
#
_entry.id   84ef88eff9fabd7d1816d0c9f29e191e
#
_cell.length_a   1.000
_cell.length_b   1.000
_cell.length_c   1.000
_cell.angle_alpha   90.00
_cell.angle_beta   90.00
_cell.angle_gamma   90.00
#
_symmetry.space_group_name_H-M   'P 1'
#
loop_
_entity.id
_entity.type
_entity.pdbx_description
1 polymer ?
#
loop_
_entity_poly.entity_id
_entity_poly.type
_entity_poly.pdbx_seq_one_letter_code
_entity_poly.pdbx_strand_id
1 'polypeptide(L)'
;MIMKLNINDRAALAIKNNTKRVEIRANKENSEHDYSKLRQNDIIEFTSNNLGVFYVKVKEVNHYNSLEELFALEGTRYTTSSTNDKEEAIRNISKLDGYQDAIKKNGVYAIHIEYLYSENTAWEELYEKAKSVRNPRNVSGMISAGQVGAAILTKNHNIYTGVCIDTASTLGMCGERNAIANMITNGENEIIKLVCVDSKGNVGSPCGACREYMMQLSKNSKDIEILKNIDTKEIVRLEELIPDWWGKTRV
;
A
#
# COMPACT_ATOMS: atom_id res chain seq x y z
N MET A 1 6.32 -7.11 9.92
CA MET A 1 6.93 -6.07 10.81
C MET A 1 6.74 -4.71 10.16
N ILE A 2 6.61 -3.62 10.94
CA ILE A 2 6.66 -2.25 10.41
C ILE A 2 7.94 -1.60 10.95
N MET A 3 8.80 -1.11 10.04
CA MET A 3 10.02 -0.37 10.38
C MET A 3 9.84 1.10 9.99
N LYS A 4 10.10 2.03 10.90
CA LYS A 4 9.95 3.48 10.66
C LYS A 4 11.30 4.10 10.31
N LEU A 5 11.38 4.84 9.22
CA LEU A 5 12.61 5.43 8.69
C LEU A 5 12.37 6.85 8.16
N ASN A 6 13.38 7.69 8.27
CA ASN A 6 13.40 8.97 7.58
C ASN A 6 14.09 8.84 6.22
N ILE A 7 13.63 9.62 5.25
CA ILE A 7 14.18 9.67 3.91
C ILE A 7 14.11 11.09 3.36
N ASN A 8 15.08 11.47 2.51
CA ASN A 8 15.06 12.78 1.86
C ASN A 8 14.00 12.84 0.75
N ASP A 9 13.50 14.05 0.46
CA ASP A 9 12.40 14.28 -0.48
C ASP A 9 12.66 13.78 -1.89
N ARG A 10 13.91 13.91 -2.38
CA ARG A 10 14.29 13.41 -3.71
C ARG A 10 14.15 11.89 -3.81
N ALA A 11 14.63 11.16 -2.81
CA ALA A 11 14.52 9.71 -2.78
C ALA A 11 13.06 9.27 -2.58
N ALA A 12 12.30 9.97 -1.72
CA ALA A 12 10.87 9.74 -1.51
C ALA A 12 10.07 9.87 -2.82
N LEU A 13 10.31 10.95 -3.56
CA LEU A 13 9.66 11.19 -4.86
C LEU A 13 10.08 10.13 -5.91
N ALA A 14 11.35 9.73 -5.93
CA ALA A 14 11.84 8.69 -6.84
C ALA A 14 11.20 7.32 -6.54
N ILE A 15 10.97 6.99 -5.27
CA ILE A 15 10.25 5.78 -4.85
C ILE A 15 8.79 5.86 -5.31
N LYS A 16 8.09 6.96 -5.05
CA LYS A 16 6.70 7.16 -5.48
C LYS A 16 6.54 7.02 -6.98
N ASN A 17 7.45 7.60 -7.76
CA ASN A 17 7.44 7.57 -9.23
C ASN A 17 8.02 6.27 -9.81
N ASN A 18 8.34 5.28 -8.95
CA ASN A 18 8.89 3.97 -9.34
C ASN A 18 10.23 4.05 -10.11
N THR A 19 10.97 5.16 -9.98
CA THR A 19 12.32 5.33 -10.54
C THR A 19 13.42 4.88 -9.58
N LYS A 20 13.11 4.74 -8.28
CA LYS A 20 13.94 4.09 -7.27
C LYS A 20 13.15 2.93 -6.65
N ARG A 21 13.69 1.72 -6.74
CA ARG A 21 13.07 0.48 -6.27
C ARG A 21 13.92 -0.27 -5.24
N VAL A 22 15.13 0.20 -5.01
CA VAL A 22 16.06 -0.37 -4.05
C VAL A 22 16.50 0.73 -3.10
N GLU A 23 16.27 0.54 -1.82
CA GLU A 23 16.77 1.41 -0.75
C GLU A 23 18.06 0.82 -0.19
N ILE A 24 19.07 1.68 0.00
CA ILE A 24 20.40 1.28 0.48
C ILE A 24 20.54 1.69 1.94
N ARG A 25 20.81 0.73 2.83
CA ARG A 25 20.97 0.96 4.27
C ARG A 25 22.16 0.16 4.84
N ALA A 26 22.74 0.70 5.93
CA ALA A 26 23.78 0.03 6.69
C ALA A 26 23.46 0.05 8.18
N ASN A 27 23.75 -1.05 8.89
CA ASN A 27 23.55 -1.15 10.33
C ASN A 27 24.61 -0.35 11.06
N LYS A 28 24.26 0.86 11.52
CA LYS A 28 25.15 1.72 12.32
C LYS A 28 25.23 1.21 13.76
N GLU A 29 26.36 1.44 14.39
CA GLU A 29 26.52 1.23 15.84
C GLU A 29 25.53 2.10 16.62
N ASN A 30 24.90 1.54 17.64
CA ASN A 30 23.87 2.20 18.44
C ASN A 30 22.59 2.65 17.69
N SER A 31 22.36 2.16 16.49
CA SER A 31 21.09 2.36 15.80
C SER A 31 20.03 1.42 16.35
N GLU A 32 18.83 1.92 16.56
CA GLU A 32 17.66 1.08 16.89
C GLU A 32 17.18 0.23 15.70
N HIS A 33 17.69 0.51 14.49
CA HIS A 33 17.32 -0.19 13.27
C HIS A 33 18.33 -1.31 12.94
N ASP A 34 17.81 -2.51 12.76
CA ASP A 34 18.57 -3.68 12.30
C ASP A 34 17.94 -4.21 11.01
N TYR A 35 18.55 -3.85 9.88
CA TYR A 35 18.04 -4.20 8.56
C TYR A 35 18.17 -5.69 8.23
N SER A 36 18.99 -6.45 8.98
CA SER A 36 19.09 -7.91 8.85
C SER A 36 17.79 -8.64 9.22
N LYS A 37 16.91 -7.99 9.98
CA LYS A 37 15.63 -8.53 10.43
C LYS A 37 14.50 -8.35 9.42
N LEU A 38 14.67 -7.49 8.41
CA LEU A 38 13.66 -7.29 7.38
C LEU A 38 13.44 -8.57 6.56
N ARG A 39 12.19 -8.83 6.23
CA ARG A 39 11.77 -9.99 5.44
C ARG A 39 10.82 -9.53 4.32
N GLN A 40 10.66 -10.37 3.31
CA GLN A 40 9.65 -10.18 2.28
C GLN A 40 8.27 -9.95 2.89
N ASN A 41 7.53 -8.99 2.36
CA ASN A 41 6.23 -8.51 2.81
C ASN A 41 6.23 -7.68 4.11
N ASP A 42 7.37 -7.41 4.71
CA ASP A 42 7.45 -6.39 5.76
C ASP A 42 7.14 -5.00 5.17
N ILE A 43 6.70 -4.10 6.02
CA ILE A 43 6.36 -2.72 5.65
C ILE A 43 7.44 -1.78 6.21
N ILE A 44 7.87 -0.84 5.38
CA ILE A 44 8.65 0.30 5.84
C ILE A 44 7.77 1.54 5.76
N GLU A 45 7.62 2.22 6.89
CA GLU A 45 7.02 3.54 7.00
C GLU A 45 8.13 4.57 6.84
N PHE A 46 8.11 5.30 5.73
CA PHE A 46 9.01 6.41 5.51
C PHE A 46 8.36 7.74 5.86
N THR A 47 9.15 8.64 6.44
CA THR A 47 8.78 10.05 6.61
C THR A 47 9.70 10.93 5.78
N SER A 48 9.13 11.82 4.97
CA SER A 48 9.82 12.88 4.25
C SER A 48 9.12 14.22 4.44
N ASN A 49 9.82 15.35 4.18
CA ASN A 49 9.20 16.67 4.39
C ASN A 49 8.07 16.94 3.40
N ASN A 50 8.23 16.57 2.12
CA ASN A 50 7.26 16.90 1.07
C ASN A 50 6.15 15.87 0.92
N LEU A 51 6.45 14.56 1.03
CA LEU A 51 5.44 13.51 0.92
C LEU A 51 4.72 13.20 2.24
N GLY A 52 5.28 13.66 3.37
CA GLY A 52 4.83 13.24 4.69
C GLY A 52 5.13 11.76 4.92
N VAL A 53 4.21 11.07 5.56
CA VAL A 53 4.32 9.61 5.82
C VAL A 53 3.84 8.83 4.60
N PHE A 54 4.65 7.86 4.17
CA PHE A 54 4.28 6.92 3.11
C PHE A 54 4.80 5.52 3.39
N TYR A 55 4.18 4.54 2.77
CA TYR A 55 4.43 3.13 3.03
C TYR A 55 4.97 2.43 1.78
N VAL A 56 5.96 1.55 2.01
CA VAL A 56 6.48 0.65 0.99
C VAL A 56 6.49 -0.78 1.51
N LYS A 57 6.32 -1.74 0.61
CA LYS A 57 6.44 -3.18 0.91
C LYS A 57 7.82 -3.67 0.52
N VAL A 58 8.47 -4.40 1.42
CA VAL A 58 9.72 -5.11 1.16
C VAL A 58 9.44 -6.29 0.24
N LYS A 59 10.16 -6.38 -0.88
CA LYS A 59 10.08 -7.48 -1.85
C LYS A 59 11.20 -8.49 -1.62
N GLU A 60 12.40 -7.98 -1.32
CA GLU A 60 13.60 -8.76 -1.13
C GLU A 60 14.62 -7.94 -0.34
N VAL A 61 15.53 -8.59 0.37
CA VAL A 61 16.64 -7.96 1.10
C VAL A 61 17.92 -8.70 0.77
N ASN A 62 18.86 -8.02 0.13
CA ASN A 62 20.17 -8.54 -0.20
C ASN A 62 21.23 -7.86 0.67
N HIS A 63 22.24 -8.61 1.07
CA HIS A 63 23.37 -8.12 1.88
C HIS A 63 24.67 -8.24 1.10
N TYR A 64 25.48 -7.18 1.11
CA TYR A 64 26.76 -7.08 0.41
C TYR A 64 27.84 -6.60 1.36
N ASN A 65 29.11 -6.98 1.09
CA ASN A 65 30.23 -6.58 1.93
C ASN A 65 30.68 -5.13 1.65
N SER A 66 30.38 -4.60 0.47
CA SER A 66 30.76 -3.24 0.07
C SER A 66 29.76 -2.61 -0.90
N LEU A 67 29.88 -1.29 -1.10
CA LEU A 67 29.09 -0.57 -2.12
C LEU A 67 29.50 -0.96 -3.55
N GLU A 68 30.78 -1.29 -3.77
CA GLU A 68 31.29 -1.74 -5.05
C GLU A 68 30.60 -3.04 -5.48
N GLU A 69 30.49 -4.00 -4.54
CA GLU A 69 29.78 -5.27 -4.73
C GLU A 69 28.28 -5.03 -4.98
N LEU A 70 27.64 -4.21 -4.14
CA LEU A 70 26.24 -3.87 -4.28
C LEU A 70 25.95 -3.31 -5.68
N PHE A 71 26.69 -2.28 -6.12
CA PHE A 71 26.45 -1.68 -7.43
C PHE A 71 26.89 -2.53 -8.62
N ALA A 72 27.78 -3.51 -8.40
CA ALA A 72 28.11 -4.47 -9.45
C ALA A 72 26.94 -5.41 -9.75
N LEU A 73 26.13 -5.75 -8.75
CA LEU A 73 25.03 -6.71 -8.84
C LEU A 73 23.67 -6.03 -9.03
N GLU A 74 23.39 -4.94 -8.31
CA GLU A 74 22.11 -4.21 -8.36
C GLU A 74 22.06 -3.12 -9.45
N GLY A 75 23.23 -2.62 -9.86
CA GLY A 75 23.34 -1.45 -10.75
C GLY A 75 22.95 -0.15 -10.07
N THR A 76 22.93 0.96 -10.82
CA THR A 76 22.59 2.30 -10.31
C THR A 76 21.18 2.75 -10.67
N ARG A 77 20.59 2.21 -11.73
CA ARG A 77 19.36 2.69 -12.35
C ARG A 77 18.17 2.82 -11.40
N TYR A 78 18.00 1.84 -10.48
CA TYR A 78 16.86 1.79 -9.55
C TYR A 78 17.28 1.89 -8.09
N THR A 79 18.59 2.02 -7.83
CA THR A 79 19.15 2.06 -6.47
C THR A 79 19.40 3.48 -5.99
N THR A 80 19.65 4.41 -6.90
CA THR A 80 19.94 5.80 -6.57
C THR A 80 18.86 6.75 -7.08
N SER A 81 18.76 7.92 -6.44
CA SER A 81 17.88 9.02 -6.87
C SER A 81 18.67 10.26 -7.33
N SER A 82 20.00 10.21 -7.24
CA SER A 82 20.85 11.39 -7.48
C SER A 82 21.70 11.31 -8.74
N THR A 83 22.11 10.11 -9.11
CA THR A 83 23.05 9.90 -10.22
C THR A 83 22.93 8.46 -10.75
N ASN A 84 23.28 8.27 -12.02
CA ASN A 84 23.46 6.92 -12.59
C ASN A 84 24.95 6.54 -12.67
N ASP A 85 25.85 7.44 -12.28
CA ASP A 85 27.29 7.15 -12.21
C ASP A 85 27.60 6.36 -10.94
N LYS A 86 28.24 5.21 -11.10
CA LYS A 86 28.56 4.28 -10.01
C LYS A 86 29.53 4.90 -8.99
N GLU A 87 30.59 5.55 -9.46
CA GLU A 87 31.60 6.10 -8.57
C GLU A 87 31.05 7.30 -7.79
N GLU A 88 30.24 8.14 -8.45
CA GLU A 88 29.56 9.23 -7.78
C GLU A 88 28.56 8.70 -6.74
N ALA A 89 27.80 7.66 -7.04
CA ALA A 89 26.87 7.02 -6.11
C ALA A 89 27.60 6.51 -4.86
N ILE A 90 28.72 5.80 -5.03
CA ILE A 90 29.55 5.32 -3.93
C ILE A 90 30.06 6.51 -3.08
N ARG A 91 30.61 7.54 -3.70
CA ARG A 91 31.07 8.76 -2.99
C ARG A 91 29.96 9.42 -2.19
N ASN A 92 28.76 9.51 -2.77
CA ASN A 92 27.61 10.17 -2.12
C ASN A 92 27.12 9.37 -0.90
N ILE A 93 27.06 8.05 -0.99
CA ILE A 93 26.64 7.19 0.12
C ILE A 93 27.71 7.14 1.22
N SER A 94 28.99 7.04 0.86
CA SER A 94 30.10 7.02 1.81
C SER A 94 30.24 8.31 2.64
N LYS A 95 29.73 9.44 2.13
CA LYS A 95 29.69 10.72 2.86
C LYS A 95 28.57 10.83 3.89
N LEU A 96 27.63 9.89 3.88
CA LEU A 96 26.55 9.90 4.88
C LEU A 96 27.16 9.59 6.26
N ASP A 97 26.72 10.34 7.26
CA ASP A 97 27.23 10.22 8.63
C ASP A 97 27.18 8.77 9.14
N GLY A 98 28.33 8.26 9.59
CA GLY A 98 28.50 6.90 10.14
C GLY A 98 28.35 5.74 9.12
N TYR A 99 28.09 6.01 7.82
CA TYR A 99 27.87 4.94 6.83
C TYR A 99 29.19 4.22 6.47
N GLN A 100 30.29 4.94 6.35
CA GLN A 100 31.57 4.35 5.97
C GLN A 100 32.02 3.28 6.99
N ASP A 101 31.94 3.61 8.29
CA ASP A 101 32.31 2.68 9.37
C ASP A 101 31.32 1.52 9.47
N ALA A 102 30.01 1.84 9.35
CA ALA A 102 28.97 0.82 9.38
C ALA A 102 29.14 -0.21 8.25
N ILE A 103 29.39 0.25 7.02
CA ILE A 103 29.57 -0.63 5.86
C ILE A 103 30.86 -1.48 6.02
N LYS A 104 31.94 -0.87 6.48
CA LYS A 104 33.20 -1.58 6.71
C LYS A 104 33.05 -2.70 7.75
N LYS A 105 32.23 -2.48 8.78
CA LYS A 105 32.03 -3.43 9.88
C LYS A 105 30.94 -4.46 9.59
N ASN A 106 29.82 -4.05 9.02
CA ASN A 106 28.58 -4.82 8.96
C ASN A 106 28.06 -5.04 7.52
N GLY A 107 28.79 -4.54 6.50
CA GLY A 107 28.29 -4.55 5.12
C GLY A 107 27.12 -3.57 4.90
N VAL A 108 26.42 -3.76 3.78
CA VAL A 108 25.34 -2.88 3.31
C VAL A 108 24.16 -3.70 2.80
N TYR A 109 22.96 -3.24 3.04
CA TYR A 109 21.71 -3.88 2.62
C TYR A 109 21.13 -3.15 1.42
N ALA A 110 20.79 -3.90 0.38
CA ALA A 110 19.92 -3.49 -0.72
C ALA A 110 18.50 -4.03 -0.43
N ILE A 111 17.59 -3.12 -0.11
CA ILE A 111 16.22 -3.46 0.25
C ILE A 111 15.35 -3.15 -0.96
N HIS A 112 14.90 -4.18 -1.67
CA HIS A 112 13.97 -4.03 -2.79
C HIS A 112 12.59 -3.69 -2.26
N ILE A 113 12.02 -2.62 -2.75
CA ILE A 113 10.77 -2.05 -2.23
C ILE A 113 9.77 -1.76 -3.34
N GLU A 114 8.50 -1.84 -2.99
CA GLU A 114 7.37 -1.42 -3.81
C GLU A 114 6.58 -0.34 -3.07
N TYR A 115 6.38 0.82 -3.71
CA TYR A 115 5.53 1.87 -3.17
C TYR A 115 4.09 1.40 -3.04
N LEU A 116 3.47 1.67 -1.90
CA LEU A 116 2.07 1.33 -1.64
C LEU A 116 1.18 2.57 -1.74
N TYR A 117 1.33 3.50 -0.82
CA TYR A 117 0.58 4.76 -0.77
C TYR A 117 1.24 5.74 0.22
N SER A 118 0.83 7.01 0.15
CA SER A 118 1.12 8.05 1.14
C SER A 118 -0.15 8.41 1.91
N GLU A 119 -0.05 8.71 3.19
CA GLU A 119 -1.22 9.10 4.00
C GLU A 119 -1.93 10.32 3.43
N ASN A 120 -1.17 11.28 2.89
CA ASN A 120 -1.70 12.50 2.30
C ASN A 120 -2.49 12.26 1.00
N THR A 121 -2.22 11.16 0.28
CA THR A 121 -2.84 10.82 -1.01
C THR A 121 -3.54 9.47 -1.01
N ALA A 122 -3.78 8.89 0.18
CA ALA A 122 -4.37 7.55 0.29
C ALA A 122 -5.75 7.45 -0.36
N TRP A 123 -6.56 8.50 -0.26
CA TRP A 123 -7.90 8.52 -0.85
C TRP A 123 -7.87 8.61 -2.36
N GLU A 124 -6.98 9.43 -2.93
CA GLU A 124 -6.76 9.51 -4.37
C GLU A 124 -6.25 8.18 -4.93
N GLU A 125 -5.31 7.57 -4.22
CA GLU A 125 -4.74 6.28 -4.65
C GLU A 125 -5.76 5.15 -4.59
N LEU A 126 -6.59 5.09 -3.55
CA LEU A 126 -7.70 4.14 -3.46
C LEU A 126 -8.76 4.39 -4.53
N TYR A 127 -9.10 5.66 -4.77
CA TYR A 127 -10.04 6.04 -5.84
C TYR A 127 -9.53 5.59 -7.21
N GLU A 128 -8.26 5.90 -7.54
CA GLU A 128 -7.69 5.48 -8.82
C GLU A 128 -7.58 3.95 -8.93
N LYS A 129 -7.29 3.23 -7.85
CA LYS A 129 -7.32 1.76 -7.81
C LYS A 129 -8.72 1.22 -8.06
N ALA A 130 -9.74 1.75 -7.38
CA ALA A 130 -11.13 1.35 -7.59
C ALA A 130 -11.59 1.64 -9.03
N LYS A 131 -11.21 2.78 -9.58
CA LYS A 131 -11.53 3.20 -10.95
C LYS A 131 -10.81 2.34 -12.00
N SER A 132 -9.53 2.02 -11.79
CA SER A 132 -8.70 1.29 -12.75
C SER A 132 -9.14 -0.16 -12.96
N VAL A 133 -9.76 -0.81 -11.96
CA VAL A 133 -10.23 -2.20 -12.10
C VAL A 133 -11.58 -2.29 -12.81
N ARG A 134 -12.27 -1.17 -13.01
CA ARG A 134 -13.52 -1.15 -13.77
C ARG A 134 -13.25 -1.53 -15.22
N ASN A 135 -13.97 -2.54 -15.65
CA ASN A 135 -13.94 -3.02 -17.04
C ASN A 135 -15.34 -3.59 -17.39
N PRO A 136 -16.33 -2.71 -17.71
CA PRO A 136 -17.69 -3.11 -18.04
C PRO A 136 -17.69 -4.11 -19.20
N ARG A 137 -18.20 -5.31 -18.97
CA ARG A 137 -18.23 -6.39 -19.98
C ARG A 137 -19.32 -7.41 -19.72
N ASN A 138 -19.78 -8.03 -20.77
CA ASN A 138 -20.52 -9.28 -20.68
C ASN A 138 -19.51 -10.44 -20.54
N VAL A 139 -19.64 -11.18 -19.44
CA VAL A 139 -18.86 -12.41 -19.19
C VAL A 139 -19.51 -13.57 -19.95
N SER A 140 -20.83 -13.59 -19.99
CA SER A 140 -21.65 -14.58 -20.73
C SER A 140 -23.01 -13.95 -21.07
N GLY A 141 -23.92 -14.70 -21.67
CA GLY A 141 -25.30 -14.28 -21.88
C GLY A 141 -26.12 -14.08 -20.59
N MET A 142 -25.61 -14.52 -19.45
CA MET A 142 -26.28 -14.43 -18.14
C MET A 142 -25.50 -13.61 -17.11
N ILE A 143 -24.26 -13.23 -17.38
CA ILE A 143 -23.37 -12.57 -16.43
C ILE A 143 -22.76 -11.34 -17.07
N SER A 144 -22.87 -10.20 -16.40
CA SER A 144 -22.08 -8.99 -16.67
C SER A 144 -21.24 -8.61 -15.47
N ALA A 145 -20.18 -7.84 -15.67
CA ALA A 145 -19.30 -7.41 -14.60
C ALA A 145 -18.61 -6.08 -14.91
N GLY A 146 -18.04 -5.44 -13.89
CA GLY A 146 -17.10 -4.34 -14.03
C GLY A 146 -17.71 -2.95 -14.12
N GLN A 147 -19.02 -2.78 -13.93
CA GLN A 147 -19.69 -1.46 -13.91
C GLN A 147 -19.23 -0.63 -12.70
N VAL A 148 -19.13 -1.25 -11.54
CA VAL A 148 -18.67 -0.65 -10.29
C VAL A 148 -17.37 -1.29 -9.88
N GLY A 149 -16.38 -0.50 -9.46
CA GLY A 149 -15.14 -0.94 -8.86
C GLY A 149 -15.03 -0.50 -7.42
N ALA A 150 -14.40 -1.30 -6.58
CA ALA A 150 -14.10 -0.98 -5.19
C ALA A 150 -12.64 -1.23 -4.88
N ALA A 151 -12.09 -0.44 -3.95
CA ALA A 151 -10.78 -0.65 -3.36
C ALA A 151 -10.88 -0.51 -1.84
N ILE A 152 -10.24 -1.42 -1.13
CA ILE A 152 -10.11 -1.41 0.32
C ILE A 152 -8.65 -1.36 0.71
N LEU A 153 -8.32 -0.56 1.73
CA LEU A 153 -7.02 -0.53 2.39
C LEU A 153 -7.15 -1.27 3.72
N THR A 154 -6.28 -2.24 3.94
CA THR A 154 -6.26 -3.04 5.16
C THR A 154 -5.30 -2.48 6.20
N LYS A 155 -5.44 -2.95 7.44
CA LYS A 155 -4.53 -2.62 8.55
C LYS A 155 -3.07 -3.04 8.28
N ASN A 156 -2.86 -4.06 7.45
CA ASN A 156 -1.54 -4.51 7.01
C ASN A 156 -1.00 -3.71 5.81
N HIS A 157 -1.62 -2.56 5.48
CA HIS A 157 -1.26 -1.67 4.38
C HIS A 157 -1.37 -2.29 2.98
N ASN A 158 -2.12 -3.40 2.83
CA ASN A 158 -2.44 -3.96 1.52
C ASN A 158 -3.69 -3.32 0.94
N ILE A 159 -3.71 -3.19 -0.40
CA ILE A 159 -4.88 -2.72 -1.14
C ILE A 159 -5.46 -3.90 -1.91
N TYR A 160 -6.73 -4.20 -1.68
CA TYR A 160 -7.49 -5.19 -2.44
C TYR A 160 -8.58 -4.50 -3.23
N THR A 161 -8.82 -5.00 -4.44
CA THR A 161 -9.83 -4.46 -5.35
C THR A 161 -10.83 -5.53 -5.75
N GLY A 162 -12.01 -5.08 -6.16
CA GLY A 162 -13.06 -5.95 -6.68
C GLY A 162 -14.00 -5.17 -7.60
N VAL A 163 -14.68 -5.87 -8.50
CA VAL A 163 -15.70 -5.30 -9.37
C VAL A 163 -17.05 -5.93 -9.09
N CYS A 164 -18.14 -5.23 -9.41
CA CYS A 164 -19.46 -5.84 -9.35
C CYS A 164 -19.60 -6.95 -10.38
N ILE A 165 -20.36 -7.97 -10.01
CA ILE A 165 -20.80 -9.05 -10.87
C ILE A 165 -22.32 -9.10 -10.80
N ASP A 166 -22.96 -8.99 -11.96
CA ASP A 166 -24.42 -9.05 -12.09
C ASP A 166 -24.80 -10.33 -12.82
N THR A 167 -25.82 -11.00 -12.35
CA THR A 167 -26.30 -12.28 -12.90
C THR A 167 -27.76 -12.20 -13.26
N ALA A 168 -28.22 -13.06 -14.14
CA ALA A 168 -29.65 -13.19 -14.48
C ALA A 168 -30.52 -13.64 -13.29
N SER A 169 -29.89 -14.10 -12.20
CA SER A 169 -30.52 -14.47 -10.92
C SER A 169 -29.96 -13.60 -9.78
N THR A 170 -30.31 -13.87 -8.54
CA THR A 170 -29.91 -13.10 -7.36
C THR A 170 -28.50 -13.42 -6.83
N LEU A 171 -27.66 -14.11 -7.59
CA LEU A 171 -26.31 -14.50 -7.19
C LEU A 171 -25.25 -13.39 -7.35
N GLY A 172 -25.66 -12.23 -7.87
CA GLY A 172 -24.77 -11.10 -8.09
C GLY A 172 -24.08 -10.59 -6.81
N MET A 173 -22.93 -9.94 -6.99
CA MET A 173 -22.12 -9.44 -5.88
C MET A 173 -21.55 -8.06 -6.18
N CYS A 174 -21.65 -7.14 -5.19
CA CYS A 174 -21.09 -5.80 -5.31
C CYS A 174 -19.56 -5.84 -5.32
N GLY A 175 -18.93 -4.81 -5.91
CA GLY A 175 -17.47 -4.66 -5.97
C GLY A 175 -16.80 -4.71 -4.59
N GLU A 176 -17.42 -4.12 -3.57
CA GLU A 176 -16.92 -4.12 -2.20
C GLU A 176 -16.82 -5.54 -1.63
N ARG A 177 -17.87 -6.38 -1.82
CA ARG A 177 -17.83 -7.77 -1.34
C ARG A 177 -16.79 -8.62 -2.08
N ASN A 178 -16.56 -8.33 -3.37
CA ASN A 178 -15.50 -8.98 -4.14
C ASN A 178 -14.10 -8.54 -3.66
N ALA A 179 -13.91 -7.25 -3.34
CA ALA A 179 -12.67 -6.76 -2.73
C ALA A 179 -12.42 -7.43 -1.37
N ILE A 180 -13.47 -7.57 -0.54
CA ILE A 180 -13.40 -8.26 0.75
C ILE A 180 -13.09 -9.76 0.56
N ALA A 181 -13.70 -10.43 -0.40
CA ALA A 181 -13.41 -11.83 -0.69
C ALA A 181 -11.94 -12.02 -1.10
N ASN A 182 -11.40 -11.09 -1.90
CA ASN A 182 -9.99 -11.08 -2.25
C ASN A 182 -9.09 -10.88 -1.01
N MET A 183 -9.43 -9.94 -0.13
CA MET A 183 -8.74 -9.71 1.15
C MET A 183 -8.72 -10.98 2.02
N ILE A 184 -9.88 -11.60 2.23
CA ILE A 184 -10.02 -12.82 3.03
C ILE A 184 -9.22 -13.98 2.43
N THR A 185 -9.23 -14.13 1.10
CA THR A 185 -8.43 -15.14 0.38
C THR A 185 -6.93 -14.98 0.65
N ASN A 186 -6.48 -13.76 0.91
CA ASN A 186 -5.09 -13.45 1.26
C ASN A 186 -4.83 -13.43 2.78
N GLY A 187 -5.76 -13.92 3.60
CA GLY A 187 -5.57 -14.11 5.04
C GLY A 187 -5.77 -12.86 5.89
N GLU A 188 -6.40 -11.80 5.36
CA GLU A 188 -6.67 -10.56 6.09
C GLU A 188 -8.17 -10.37 6.36
N ASN A 189 -8.50 -9.60 7.40
CA ASN A 189 -9.88 -9.36 7.82
C ASN A 189 -10.12 -7.97 8.43
N GLU A 190 -9.12 -7.08 8.49
CA GLU A 190 -9.28 -5.73 9.05
C GLU A 190 -9.13 -4.66 7.95
N ILE A 191 -10.22 -3.98 7.63
CA ILE A 191 -10.26 -2.85 6.68
C ILE A 191 -10.15 -1.54 7.47
N ILE A 192 -9.36 -0.59 6.97
CA ILE A 192 -9.28 0.77 7.51
C ILE A 192 -9.94 1.82 6.61
N LYS A 193 -9.87 1.65 5.27
CA LYS A 193 -10.48 2.58 4.30
C LYS A 193 -11.16 1.83 3.17
N LEU A 194 -12.26 2.42 2.66
CA LEU A 194 -12.98 1.89 1.51
C LEU A 194 -13.36 3.02 0.53
N VAL A 195 -13.17 2.77 -0.75
CA VAL A 195 -13.71 3.58 -1.86
C VAL A 195 -14.44 2.66 -2.83
N CYS A 196 -15.64 3.08 -3.27
CA CYS A 196 -16.30 2.45 -4.40
C CYS A 196 -16.61 3.51 -5.48
N VAL A 197 -16.47 3.13 -6.75
CA VAL A 197 -16.59 4.03 -7.90
C VAL A 197 -17.62 3.46 -8.87
N ASP A 198 -18.65 4.26 -9.18
CA ASP A 198 -19.73 3.87 -10.08
C ASP A 198 -19.32 3.90 -11.57
N SER A 199 -20.25 3.53 -12.46
CA SER A 199 -20.04 3.51 -13.90
C SER A 199 -19.70 4.88 -14.52
N LYS A 200 -20.06 5.98 -13.86
CA LYS A 200 -19.78 7.35 -14.29
C LYS A 200 -18.47 7.91 -13.74
N GLY A 201 -17.82 7.19 -12.82
CA GLY A 201 -16.61 7.63 -12.14
C GLY A 201 -16.89 8.36 -10.82
N ASN A 202 -18.14 8.41 -10.34
CA ASN A 202 -18.45 9.02 -9.07
C ASN A 202 -18.19 8.07 -7.91
N VAL A 203 -17.84 8.63 -6.75
CA VAL A 203 -17.76 7.86 -5.51
C VAL A 203 -19.15 7.45 -5.06
N GLY A 204 -19.35 6.14 -4.83
CA GLY A 204 -20.60 5.57 -4.35
C GLY A 204 -20.58 5.20 -2.87
N SER A 205 -21.75 5.09 -2.26
CA SER A 205 -21.90 4.50 -0.92
C SER A 205 -22.10 2.99 -1.02
N PRO A 206 -21.52 2.20 -0.08
CA PRO A 206 -21.77 0.77 -0.01
C PRO A 206 -23.26 0.50 0.27
N CYS A 207 -23.84 -0.48 -0.41
CA CYS A 207 -25.21 -0.91 -0.19
C CYS A 207 -25.38 -1.60 1.18
N GLY A 208 -26.63 -1.83 1.61
CA GLY A 208 -26.92 -2.45 2.91
C GLY A 208 -26.24 -3.81 3.12
N ALA A 209 -26.20 -4.67 2.08
CA ALA A 209 -25.52 -5.95 2.14
C ALA A 209 -24.00 -5.82 2.32
N CYS A 210 -23.37 -4.80 1.70
CA CYS A 210 -21.95 -4.52 1.86
C CYS A 210 -21.63 -3.98 3.26
N ARG A 211 -22.48 -3.09 3.80
CA ARG A 211 -22.33 -2.58 5.18
C ARG A 211 -22.44 -3.70 6.20
N GLU A 212 -23.45 -4.55 6.06
CA GLU A 212 -23.63 -5.73 6.93
C GLU A 212 -22.43 -6.67 6.87
N TYR A 213 -21.92 -6.95 5.66
CA TYR A 213 -20.77 -7.82 5.50
C TYR A 213 -19.50 -7.25 6.14
N MET A 214 -19.25 -5.95 5.97
CA MET A 214 -18.11 -5.29 6.59
C MET A 214 -18.18 -5.33 8.12
N MET A 215 -19.37 -5.08 8.72
CA MET A 215 -19.52 -5.12 10.19
C MET A 215 -19.16 -6.49 10.79
N GLN A 216 -19.31 -7.57 10.05
CA GLN A 216 -19.02 -8.93 10.52
C GLN A 216 -17.54 -9.33 10.45
N LEU A 217 -16.65 -8.48 9.88
CA LEU A 217 -15.24 -8.84 9.68
C LEU A 217 -14.41 -8.81 10.97
N SER A 218 -14.61 -7.80 11.81
CA SER A 218 -13.86 -7.62 13.05
C SER A 218 -14.56 -6.66 14.00
N LYS A 219 -14.17 -6.68 15.27
CA LYS A 219 -14.64 -5.70 16.29
C LYS A 219 -14.31 -4.23 15.96
N ASN A 220 -13.30 -4.00 15.09
CA ASN A 220 -12.88 -2.67 14.66
C ASN A 220 -13.62 -2.20 13.39
N SER A 221 -14.47 -3.03 12.79
CA SER A 221 -15.16 -2.72 11.53
C SER A 221 -16.01 -1.46 11.58
N LYS A 222 -16.55 -1.10 12.75
CA LYS A 222 -17.31 0.13 12.97
C LYS A 222 -16.52 1.38 12.60
N ASP A 223 -15.20 1.35 12.73
CA ASP A 223 -14.29 2.48 12.49
C ASP A 223 -13.81 2.57 11.03
N ILE A 224 -14.24 1.67 10.13
CA ILE A 224 -13.90 1.71 8.72
C ILE A 224 -14.31 3.06 8.14
N GLU A 225 -13.33 3.78 7.61
CA GLU A 225 -13.55 5.04 6.91
C GLU A 225 -14.00 4.78 5.46
N ILE A 226 -15.07 5.44 5.04
CA ILE A 226 -15.70 5.30 3.72
C ILE A 226 -15.70 6.65 3.05
N LEU A 227 -15.08 6.77 1.88
CA LEU A 227 -15.08 7.99 1.10
C LEU A 227 -16.47 8.23 0.51
N LYS A 228 -16.97 9.46 0.65
CA LYS A 228 -18.25 9.92 0.10
C LYS A 228 -18.07 10.87 -1.09
N ASN A 229 -16.99 11.64 -1.08
CA ASN A 229 -16.68 12.58 -2.13
C ASN A 229 -15.16 12.72 -2.26
N ILE A 230 -14.60 12.57 -3.47
CA ILE A 230 -13.17 12.63 -3.72
C ILE A 230 -12.64 14.07 -3.71
N ASP A 231 -13.42 15.03 -4.16
CA ASP A 231 -12.98 16.43 -4.28
C ASP A 231 -12.93 17.10 -2.91
N THR A 232 -13.98 16.91 -2.10
CA THR A 232 -14.08 17.51 -0.75
C THR A 232 -13.46 16.68 0.34
N LYS A 233 -13.05 15.43 0.05
CA LYS A 233 -12.56 14.44 1.03
C LYS A 233 -13.59 14.17 2.15
N GLU A 234 -14.87 14.23 1.82
CA GLU A 234 -15.91 13.86 2.75
C GLU A 234 -15.84 12.37 3.07
N ILE A 235 -15.75 12.05 4.34
CA ILE A 235 -15.59 10.69 4.88
C ILE A 235 -16.70 10.43 5.88
N VAL A 236 -17.17 9.19 5.94
CA VAL A 236 -18.10 8.69 6.95
C VAL A 236 -17.56 7.39 7.53
N ARG A 237 -17.78 7.13 8.79
CA ARG A 237 -17.47 5.82 9.40
C ARG A 237 -18.60 4.83 9.13
N LEU A 238 -18.25 3.54 9.09
CA LEU A 238 -19.24 2.50 8.85
C LEU A 238 -20.35 2.48 9.91
N GLU A 239 -20.04 2.76 11.18
CA GLU A 239 -21.05 2.82 12.25
C GLU A 239 -22.11 3.90 12.00
N GLU A 240 -21.76 5.00 11.34
CA GLU A 240 -22.71 6.06 10.98
C GLU A 240 -23.69 5.61 9.88
N LEU A 241 -23.28 4.65 9.04
CA LEU A 241 -24.12 4.09 7.98
C LEU A 241 -24.99 2.91 8.43
N ILE A 242 -24.73 2.35 9.63
CA ILE A 242 -25.48 1.25 10.23
C ILE A 242 -25.50 1.40 11.77
N PRO A 243 -26.11 2.47 12.29
CA PRO A 243 -25.96 2.89 13.69
C PRO A 243 -26.50 1.89 14.72
N ASP A 244 -27.51 1.11 14.35
CA ASP A 244 -28.16 0.14 15.24
C ASP A 244 -27.91 -1.30 14.77
N TRP A 245 -26.65 -1.64 14.53
CA TRP A 245 -26.29 -2.96 14.07
C TRP A 245 -26.55 -4.03 15.13
N TRP A 246 -27.28 -5.09 14.77
CA TRP A 246 -27.75 -6.17 15.64
C TRP A 246 -26.64 -7.06 16.19
N GLY A 247 -25.48 -7.12 15.52
CA GLY A 247 -24.37 -8.04 15.84
C GLY A 247 -23.34 -7.51 16.83
N LYS A 248 -23.57 -6.34 17.50
CA LYS A 248 -22.58 -5.65 18.38
C LYS A 248 -21.93 -6.53 19.44
N THR A 249 -22.57 -7.59 19.88
CA THR A 249 -22.05 -8.49 20.94
C THR A 249 -21.45 -9.79 20.38
N ARG A 250 -21.34 -9.95 19.06
CA ARG A 250 -20.93 -11.19 18.40
C ARG A 250 -19.55 -11.14 17.73
N VAL A 251 -18.93 -9.98 17.63
CA VAL A 251 -17.61 -9.75 17.02
C VAL A 251 -16.60 -9.18 18.02
#